data_3c0bd2478c562d1e57a0047394f3e250
#
_entry.id   3c0bd2478c562d1e57a0047394f3e250
#
_cell.length_a   1.000
_cell.length_b   1.000
_cell.length_c   1.000
_cell.angle_alpha   90.00
_cell.angle_beta   90.00
_cell.angle_gamma   90.00
#
_symmetry.space_group_name_H-M   'P 1'
#
loop_
_entity.id
_entity.type
_entity.pdbx_description
1 polymer ?
#
loop_
_entity_poly.entity_id
_entity_poly.type
_entity_poly.pdbx_seq_one_letter_code
_entity_poly.pdbx_strand_id
1 'polypeptide(L)' 'MNPMEEKVLEIMREVFGVEDVTTDVSQKNCEQWDSLRHLALASELEDAFNLELEPEEIAEMTDFSRVIAMLESKL' A
#
# COMPACT_ATOMS: atom_id res chain seq x y z
N MET A 1 -0.74 9.81 -13.95
CA MET A 1 -0.98 8.79 -12.93
C MET A 1 -2.49 8.70 -12.69
N ASN A 2 -3.02 7.49 -12.51
CA ASN A 2 -4.47 7.35 -12.34
C ASN A 2 -4.90 7.62 -10.89
N PRO A 3 -6.20 7.88 -10.68
CA PRO A 3 -6.70 8.20 -9.33
C PRO A 3 -6.43 7.13 -8.28
N MET A 4 -6.42 5.85 -8.66
CA MET A 4 -6.13 4.77 -7.73
C MET A 4 -4.69 4.87 -7.23
N GLU A 5 -3.75 5.07 -8.14
CA GLU A 5 -2.33 5.20 -7.79
C GLU A 5 -2.08 6.40 -6.88
N GLU A 6 -2.71 7.52 -7.19
CA GLU A 6 -2.60 8.72 -6.35
C GLU A 6 -3.16 8.48 -4.95
N LYS A 7 -4.28 7.78 -4.86
CA LYS A 7 -4.90 7.47 -3.58
C LYS A 7 -4.00 6.56 -2.75
N VAL A 8 -3.40 5.56 -3.37
CA VAL A 8 -2.50 4.64 -2.69
C VAL A 8 -1.27 5.38 -2.17
N LEU A 9 -0.69 6.28 -2.98
CA LEU A 9 0.46 7.07 -2.54
C LEU A 9 0.11 7.97 -1.35
N GLU A 10 -1.08 8.58 -1.37
CA GLU A 10 -1.56 9.39 -0.26
C GLU A 10 -1.64 8.56 1.03
N ILE A 11 -2.24 7.39 0.93
CA ILE A 11 -2.37 6.49 2.08
C ILE A 11 -1.00 6.08 2.61
N MET A 12 -0.08 5.75 1.70
CA MET A 12 1.27 5.37 2.08
C MET A 12 2.01 6.50 2.80
N ARG A 13 1.87 7.73 2.30
CA ARG A 13 2.49 8.89 2.95
C ARG A 13 1.99 9.06 4.39
N GLU A 14 0.69 8.90 4.57
CA GLU A 14 0.10 9.01 5.90
C GLU A 14 0.54 7.87 6.82
N VAL A 15 0.48 6.65 6.34
CA VAL A 15 0.82 5.47 7.14
C VAL A 15 2.31 5.46 7.51
N PHE A 16 3.17 5.77 6.55
CA PHE A 16 4.61 5.74 6.79
C PHE A 16 5.14 7.04 7.41
N GLY A 17 4.36 8.12 7.35
CA GLY A 17 4.81 9.41 7.86
C GLY A 17 5.93 10.02 7.02
N VAL A 18 5.94 9.74 5.72
CA VAL A 18 6.98 10.18 4.79
C VAL A 18 6.29 10.87 3.62
N GLU A 19 6.73 12.09 3.29
CA GLU A 19 6.12 12.88 2.22
C GLU A 19 6.60 12.49 0.82
N ASP A 20 7.79 11.95 0.70
CA ASP A 20 8.42 11.68 -0.60
C ASP A 20 8.25 10.24 -1.09
N VAL A 21 7.12 9.64 -0.78
CA VAL A 21 6.79 8.30 -1.30
C VAL A 21 6.43 8.41 -2.77
N THR A 22 7.08 7.61 -3.59
CA THR A 22 6.87 7.57 -5.05
C THR A 22 6.52 6.15 -5.50
N THR A 23 6.25 6.00 -6.80
CA THR A 23 5.80 4.71 -7.35
C THR A 23 6.83 3.60 -7.31
N ASP A 24 8.08 3.91 -6.99
CA ASP A 24 9.14 2.90 -6.84
C ASP A 24 9.36 2.48 -5.39
N VAL A 25 8.47 2.89 -4.49
CA VAL A 25 8.58 2.55 -3.07
C VAL A 25 8.43 1.05 -2.85
N SER A 26 9.26 0.50 -1.96
CA SER A 26 9.21 -0.91 -1.57
C SER A 26 9.65 -1.04 -0.12
N GLN A 27 9.43 -2.22 0.45
CA GLN A 27 9.92 -2.49 1.80
C GLN A 27 11.45 -2.44 1.87
N LYS A 28 12.13 -2.63 0.74
CA LYS A 28 13.58 -2.62 0.67
C LYS A 28 14.17 -1.21 0.70
N ASN A 29 13.45 -0.23 0.18
CA ASN A 29 13.98 1.14 0.08
C ASN A 29 13.28 2.14 0.99
N CYS A 30 12.37 1.69 1.83
CA CYS A 30 11.62 2.57 2.75
C CYS A 30 11.67 1.97 4.15
N GLU A 31 12.50 2.55 5.02
CA GLU A 31 12.65 2.07 6.40
C GLU A 31 11.34 2.13 7.19
N GLN A 32 10.50 3.10 6.86
CA GLN A 32 9.23 3.29 7.54
C GLN A 32 8.21 2.22 7.18
N TRP A 33 8.45 1.48 6.12
CA TRP A 33 7.56 0.38 5.73
C TRP A 33 7.97 -0.91 6.45
N ASP A 34 7.77 -0.91 7.75
CA ASP A 34 8.06 -2.07 8.61
C ASP A 34 6.80 -2.95 8.76
N SER A 35 6.90 -4.02 9.52
CA SER A 35 5.82 -4.99 9.70
C SER A 35 4.57 -4.35 10.29
N LEU A 36 4.73 -3.46 11.26
CA LEU A 36 3.60 -2.82 11.92
C LEU A 36 2.88 -1.87 10.96
N ARG A 37 3.64 -1.06 10.24
CA ARG A 37 3.05 -0.13 9.27
C ARG A 37 2.48 -0.85 8.06
N HIS A 38 3.04 -2.02 7.73
CA HIS A 38 2.49 -2.85 6.67
C HIS A 38 1.06 -3.28 6.99
N LEU A 39 0.81 -3.70 8.23
CA LEU A 39 -0.54 -4.07 8.66
C LEU A 39 -1.47 -2.86 8.68
N ALA A 40 -0.95 -1.70 9.10
CA ALA A 40 -1.73 -0.47 9.07
C ALA A 40 -2.09 -0.07 7.63
N LEU A 41 -1.14 -0.23 6.71
CA LEU A 41 -1.38 0.03 5.28
C LEU A 41 -2.51 -0.87 4.75
N ALA A 42 -2.45 -2.17 5.06
CA ALA A 42 -3.48 -3.11 4.62
C ALA A 42 -4.86 -2.68 5.12
N SER A 43 -4.95 -2.31 6.39
CA SER A 43 -6.21 -1.86 6.99
C SER A 43 -6.75 -0.60 6.32
N GLU A 44 -5.88 0.36 6.05
CA GLU A 44 -6.28 1.60 5.38
C GLU A 44 -6.75 1.35 3.94
N LEU A 45 -6.08 0.45 3.24
CA LEU A 45 -6.48 0.08 1.87
C LEU A 45 -7.86 -0.59 1.87
N GLU A 46 -8.11 -1.47 2.82
CA GLU A 46 -9.42 -2.12 2.95
C GLU A 46 -10.53 -1.10 3.14
N ASP A 47 -10.29 -0.12 4.01
CA ASP A 47 -11.27 0.94 4.27
C ASP A 47 -11.47 1.86 3.06
N ALA A 48 -10.36 2.30 2.46
CA ALA A 48 -10.41 3.28 1.38
C ALA A 48 -11.05 2.73 0.12
N PHE A 49 -10.84 1.45 -0.17
CA PHE A 49 -11.35 0.83 -1.40
C PHE A 49 -12.51 -0.13 -1.14
N ASN A 50 -12.94 -0.25 0.10
CA ASN A 50 -14.07 -1.07 0.51
C ASN A 50 -13.91 -2.53 0.04
N LEU A 51 -12.81 -3.15 0.43
CA LEU A 51 -12.50 -4.53 0.08
C LEU A 51 -11.84 -5.24 1.25
N GLU A 52 -11.65 -6.55 1.14
CA GLU A 52 -10.98 -7.35 2.15
C GLU A 52 -9.73 -7.99 1.55
N LEU A 53 -8.64 -7.99 2.32
CA LEU A 53 -7.39 -8.59 1.92
C LEU A 53 -7.14 -9.85 2.74
N GLU A 54 -6.82 -10.95 2.06
CA GLU A 54 -6.46 -12.20 2.72
C GLU A 54 -5.03 -12.11 3.27
N PRO A 55 -4.68 -12.90 4.31
CA PRO A 55 -3.33 -12.86 4.85
C PRO A 55 -2.22 -13.08 3.82
N GLU A 56 -2.41 -14.01 2.87
CA GLU A 56 -1.42 -14.26 1.81
C GLU A 56 -1.29 -13.04 0.90
N GLU A 57 -2.37 -12.35 0.66
CA GLU A 57 -2.37 -11.15 -0.19
C GLU A 57 -1.61 -10.02 0.49
N ILE A 58 -1.83 -9.85 1.78
CA ILE A 58 -1.11 -8.85 2.57
C ILE A 58 0.39 -9.14 2.54
N ALA A 59 0.77 -10.41 2.68
CA ALA A 59 2.18 -10.81 2.67
C ALA A 59 2.87 -10.53 1.33
N GLU A 60 2.12 -10.52 0.23
CA GLU A 60 2.68 -10.27 -1.10
C GLU A 60 2.83 -8.81 -1.46
N MET A 61 2.21 -7.90 -0.72
CA MET A 61 2.25 -6.46 -1.01
C MET A 61 3.56 -5.83 -0.53
N THR A 62 4.67 -6.14 -1.20
CA THR A 62 6.01 -5.72 -0.76
C THR A 62 6.53 -4.49 -1.49
N ASP A 63 5.82 -4.01 -2.51
CA ASP A 63 6.16 -2.78 -3.22
C ASP A 63 4.89 -2.16 -3.80
N PHE A 64 5.03 -0.94 -4.33
CA PHE A 64 3.90 -0.19 -4.86
C PHE A 64 3.20 -0.95 -6.00
N SER A 65 3.98 -1.51 -6.92
CA SER A 65 3.42 -2.24 -8.08
C SER A 65 2.55 -3.41 -7.64
N ARG A 66 2.99 -4.14 -6.63
CA ARG A 66 2.23 -5.29 -6.11
C ARG A 66 0.97 -4.85 -5.40
N VAL A 67 1.02 -3.72 -4.69
CA VAL A 67 -0.18 -3.16 -4.07
C VAL A 67 -1.21 -2.81 -5.14
N ILE A 68 -0.79 -2.14 -6.20
CA ILE A 68 -1.70 -1.77 -7.28
C ILE A 68 -2.27 -3.01 -7.96
N ALA A 69 -1.44 -4.00 -8.26
CA ALA A 69 -1.91 -5.25 -8.89
C ALA A 69 -2.94 -5.95 -8.01
N MET A 70 -2.72 -5.97 -6.70
CA MET A 70 -3.65 -6.57 -5.75
C MET A 70 -5.00 -5.85 -5.78
N LEU A 71 -4.98 -4.53 -5.73
CA LEU A 71 -6.22 -3.75 -5.76
C LEU A 71 -6.97 -3.93 -7.07
N GLU A 72 -6.25 -3.94 -8.19
CA GLU A 72 -6.87 -4.16 -9.50
C GLU A 72 -7.54 -5.53 -9.61
N SER A 73 -6.96 -6.53 -8.99
CA SER A 73 -7.54 -7.88 -9.02
C SER A 73 -8.80 -7.99 -8.17
N LYS A 74 -9.02 -7.08 -7.24
CA LYS A 74 -10.16 -7.10 -6.34
C LYS A 74 -11.28 -6.15 -6.74
N LEU A 75 -10.97 -5.19 -7.59
CA LEU A 75 -11.93 -4.17 -8.05
C LEU A 75 -12.47 -4.44 -9.50
#